data_4f719cd826768d4de9a36c61c9e801da
#
_entry.id   4f719cd826768d4de9a36c61c9e801da
#
_cell.length_a   1.000
_cell.length_b   1.000
_cell.length_c   1.000
_cell.angle_alpha   90.00
_cell.angle_beta   90.00
_cell.angle_gamma   90.00
#
_symmetry.space_group_name_H-M   'P 1'
#
loop_
_entity.id
_entity.type
_entity.pdbx_description
1 polymer ?
#
loop_
_entity_poly.entity_id
_entity_poly.type
_entity_poly.pdbx_seq_one_letter_code
_entity_poly.pdbx_strand_id
1 'polypeptide(L)'
;MNCSKTGSSLTTSPVTYLTLINEATYTGAASVYLNDTLTTPAGGIAAGTFSSEYGHISPGYYDVKFATTSSDSLLSEIPSSDYDTLNFYTLILYNTAGGASAQSVKIWDNFSTLSSINANYRFFNLSPDEPNVDLYLNNTIVSSNRAIADNASNTLYNAFQPTAQGTYSITVKSAGKDSVIATLTQPVPMTNGEPRERPARSLAGSRARFNWRIK
;
A
#
# COMPACT_ATOMS: atom_id res chain seq x y z
N MET A 1 57.01 13.59 13.45
CA MET A 1 56.04 12.48 13.32
C MET A 1 54.71 13.08 12.92
N ASN A 2 54.33 12.95 11.64
CA ASN A 2 53.07 13.49 11.11
C ASN A 2 52.06 12.34 11.11
N CYS A 3 51.12 12.38 12.00
CA CYS A 3 50.02 11.40 12.05
C CYS A 3 48.92 11.88 11.08
N SER A 4 48.91 11.34 9.86
CA SER A 4 47.87 11.58 8.86
C SER A 4 46.65 10.77 9.27
N LYS A 5 45.61 11.44 9.80
CA LYS A 5 44.31 10.84 10.13
C LYS A 5 43.50 10.76 8.86
N THR A 6 43.63 9.64 8.14
CA THR A 6 42.71 9.31 7.02
C THR A 6 41.34 9.01 7.63
N GLY A 7 40.51 10.01 7.72
CA GLY A 7 39.09 9.86 8.01
C GLY A 7 38.42 9.20 6.82
N SER A 8 38.10 7.91 6.93
CA SER A 8 37.22 7.22 5.98
C SER A 8 35.83 7.83 6.12
N SER A 9 35.48 8.74 5.23
CA SER A 9 34.11 9.23 5.08
C SER A 9 33.27 8.06 4.54
N LEU A 10 32.45 7.47 5.39
CA LEU A 10 31.42 6.54 4.95
C LEU A 10 30.38 7.35 4.15
N THR A 11 30.54 7.44 2.85
CA THR A 11 29.50 7.95 1.96
C THR A 11 28.40 6.90 1.89
N THR A 12 27.33 7.07 2.67
CA THR A 12 26.11 6.31 2.48
C THR A 12 25.48 6.76 1.16
N SER A 13 25.29 5.84 0.23
CA SER A 13 24.56 6.15 -1.01
C SER A 13 23.13 6.56 -0.68
N PRO A 14 22.58 7.59 -1.36
CA PRO A 14 21.20 7.99 -1.17
C PRO A 14 20.26 6.84 -1.55
N VAL A 15 19.18 6.68 -0.80
CA VAL A 15 18.18 5.61 -1.01
C VAL A 15 16.76 6.17 -1.00
N THR A 16 15.89 5.47 -1.70
CA THR A 16 14.44 5.64 -1.70
C THR A 16 13.81 4.32 -1.26
N TYR A 17 12.71 4.38 -0.54
CA TYR A 17 12.06 3.21 0.04
C TYR A 17 10.79 2.84 -0.70
N LEU A 18 10.65 1.55 -1.09
CA LEU A 18 9.48 1.03 -1.79
C LEU A 18 8.87 -0.15 -1.03
N THR A 19 7.55 -0.19 -1.01
CA THR A 19 6.79 -1.39 -0.64
C THR A 19 5.78 -1.71 -1.75
N LEU A 20 5.55 -3.00 -1.96
CA LEU A 20 4.73 -3.52 -3.05
C LEU A 20 3.51 -4.23 -2.47
N ILE A 21 2.35 -3.97 -3.05
CA ILE A 21 1.08 -4.62 -2.70
C ILE A 21 0.47 -5.17 -3.98
N ASN A 22 0.15 -6.46 -4.01
CA ASN A 22 -0.58 -7.09 -5.10
C ASN A 22 -1.96 -7.54 -4.60
N GLU A 23 -3.00 -6.77 -4.89
CA GLU A 23 -4.41 -7.11 -4.65
C GLU A 23 -5.17 -7.41 -5.94
N ALA A 24 -4.46 -7.62 -7.05
CA ALA A 24 -5.04 -8.01 -8.33
C ALA A 24 -5.34 -9.52 -8.37
N THR A 25 -6.36 -9.94 -7.65
CA THR A 25 -6.68 -11.35 -7.42
C THR A 25 -7.13 -12.10 -8.67
N TYR A 26 -7.65 -11.41 -9.68
CA TYR A 26 -8.04 -12.01 -10.97
C TYR A 26 -6.86 -12.22 -11.91
N THR A 27 -5.70 -11.59 -11.66
CA THR A 27 -4.51 -11.70 -12.51
C THR A 27 -3.42 -12.60 -11.92
N GLY A 28 -3.52 -12.94 -10.62
CA GLY A 28 -2.58 -13.82 -9.95
C GLY A 28 -1.29 -13.13 -9.50
N ALA A 29 -0.19 -13.89 -9.45
CA ALA A 29 1.10 -13.35 -9.05
C ALA A 29 1.66 -12.40 -10.12
N ALA A 30 2.35 -11.34 -9.68
CA ALA A 30 2.91 -10.32 -10.55
C ALA A 30 4.41 -10.12 -10.33
N SER A 31 5.15 -10.07 -11.42
CA SER A 31 6.53 -9.57 -11.48
C SER A 31 6.53 -8.05 -11.56
N VAL A 32 7.49 -7.39 -10.92
CA VAL A 32 7.65 -5.94 -10.96
C VAL A 32 8.99 -5.57 -11.57
N TYR A 33 8.94 -4.68 -12.54
CA TYR A 33 10.10 -4.16 -13.25
C TYR A 33 10.22 -2.66 -13.00
N LEU A 34 11.44 -2.19 -12.75
CA LEU A 34 11.82 -0.79 -12.71
C LEU A 34 12.73 -0.50 -13.90
N ASN A 35 12.33 0.37 -14.82
CA ASN A 35 13.06 0.64 -16.06
C ASN A 35 13.50 -0.68 -16.74
N ASP A 36 12.54 -1.57 -16.98
CA ASP A 36 12.72 -2.91 -17.56
C ASP A 36 13.63 -3.87 -16.78
N THR A 37 14.06 -3.51 -15.58
CA THR A 37 14.85 -4.38 -14.69
C THR A 37 13.94 -5.09 -13.69
N LEU A 38 13.91 -6.42 -13.70
CA LEU A 38 13.15 -7.23 -12.74
C LEU A 38 13.64 -6.98 -11.31
N THR A 39 12.73 -6.61 -10.41
CA THR A 39 13.03 -6.28 -9.01
C THR A 39 12.43 -7.25 -8.00
N THR A 40 11.50 -8.09 -8.42
CA THR A 40 10.89 -9.11 -7.56
C THR A 40 11.61 -10.45 -7.70
N PRO A 41 11.57 -11.32 -6.67
CA PRO A 41 12.04 -12.70 -6.76
C PRO A 41 11.34 -13.48 -7.88
N ALA A 42 11.93 -14.60 -8.27
CA ALA A 42 11.27 -15.56 -9.16
C ALA A 42 9.91 -15.98 -8.55
N GLY A 43 8.86 -15.95 -9.38
CA GLY A 43 7.48 -16.17 -8.94
C GLY A 43 6.73 -14.89 -8.53
N GLY A 44 7.40 -13.74 -8.50
CA GLY A 44 6.77 -12.43 -8.26
C GLY A 44 6.15 -12.28 -6.87
N ILE A 45 5.19 -11.36 -6.76
CA ILE A 45 4.39 -11.12 -5.56
C ILE A 45 3.03 -11.78 -5.76
N ALA A 46 2.68 -12.73 -4.90
CA ALA A 46 1.41 -13.43 -4.98
C ALA A 46 0.23 -12.47 -4.80
N ALA A 47 -0.89 -12.77 -5.46
CA ALA A 47 -2.12 -11.99 -5.29
C ALA A 47 -2.63 -12.09 -3.84
N GLY A 48 -3.15 -10.99 -3.32
CA GLY A 48 -3.59 -10.86 -1.93
C GLY A 48 -2.44 -10.74 -0.93
N THR A 49 -1.23 -10.42 -1.40
CA THR A 49 -0.05 -10.26 -0.54
C THR A 49 0.65 -8.91 -0.75
N PHE A 50 1.53 -8.61 0.17
CA PHE A 50 2.35 -7.38 0.16
C PHE A 50 3.75 -7.70 0.67
N SER A 51 4.73 -6.88 0.32
CA SER A 51 6.05 -6.94 0.95
C SER A 51 5.95 -6.48 2.40
N SER A 52 6.49 -7.29 3.33
CA SER A 52 6.41 -7.02 4.77
C SER A 52 7.21 -5.78 5.19
N GLU A 53 8.22 -5.43 4.42
CA GLU A 53 9.15 -4.34 4.69
C GLU A 53 9.30 -3.46 3.45
N TYR A 54 9.79 -2.23 3.68
CA TYR A 54 10.25 -1.39 2.59
C TYR A 54 11.60 -1.91 2.08
N GLY A 55 11.64 -2.30 0.81
CA GLY A 55 12.89 -2.42 0.07
C GLY A 55 13.46 -1.03 -0.23
N HIS A 56 14.68 -0.99 -0.75
CA HIS A 56 15.31 0.27 -1.15
C HIS A 56 15.85 0.20 -2.57
N ILE A 57 15.79 1.35 -3.24
CA ILE A 57 16.36 1.57 -4.57
C ILE A 57 17.18 2.85 -4.55
N SER A 58 18.00 3.09 -5.57
CA SER A 58 18.61 4.41 -5.79
C SER A 58 17.51 5.43 -6.13
N PRO A 59 17.62 6.69 -5.66
CA PRO A 59 16.72 7.74 -6.12
C PRO A 59 16.86 7.97 -7.63
N GLY A 60 15.78 8.36 -8.28
CA GLY A 60 15.78 8.61 -9.74
C GLY A 60 14.40 8.55 -10.36
N TYR A 61 14.37 8.52 -11.69
CA TYR A 61 13.15 8.38 -12.46
C TYR A 61 12.97 6.91 -12.87
N TYR A 62 11.81 6.37 -12.55
CA TYR A 62 11.45 5.00 -12.91
C TYR A 62 10.05 4.93 -13.51
N ASP A 63 9.91 4.21 -14.61
CA ASP A 63 8.67 3.56 -14.97
C ASP A 63 8.57 2.25 -14.20
N VAL A 64 7.35 1.90 -13.79
CA VAL A 64 7.10 0.67 -13.05
C VAL A 64 6.12 -0.19 -13.83
N LYS A 65 6.56 -1.37 -14.28
CA LYS A 65 5.71 -2.33 -14.97
C LYS A 65 5.38 -3.50 -14.05
N PHE A 66 4.11 -3.83 -14.00
CA PHE A 66 3.61 -5.07 -13.42
C PHE A 66 3.27 -6.02 -14.54
N ALA A 67 3.82 -7.23 -14.51
CA ALA A 67 3.62 -8.24 -15.54
C ALA A 67 3.26 -9.59 -14.93
N THR A 68 2.65 -10.46 -15.72
CA THR A 68 2.40 -11.85 -15.30
C THR A 68 3.72 -12.59 -15.14
N THR A 69 3.80 -13.46 -14.12
CA THR A 69 5.03 -14.25 -13.87
C THR A 69 5.28 -15.36 -14.87
N SER A 70 4.26 -15.76 -15.64
CA SER A 70 4.33 -16.89 -16.56
C SER A 70 4.70 -16.51 -17.98
N SER A 71 4.39 -15.29 -18.42
CA SER A 71 4.54 -14.88 -19.81
C SER A 71 5.05 -13.46 -19.99
N ASP A 72 5.40 -12.77 -18.88
CA ASP A 72 5.81 -11.35 -18.86
C ASP A 72 4.81 -10.40 -19.55
N SER A 73 3.54 -10.85 -19.68
CA SER A 73 2.49 -10.00 -20.24
C SER A 73 2.19 -8.84 -19.33
N LEU A 74 2.20 -7.63 -19.87
CA LEU A 74 1.93 -6.41 -19.12
C LEU A 74 0.54 -6.44 -18.50
N LEU A 75 0.46 -6.24 -17.18
CA LEU A 75 -0.78 -6.10 -16.42
C LEU A 75 -1.14 -4.64 -16.23
N SER A 76 -0.19 -3.82 -15.84
CA SER A 76 -0.35 -2.38 -15.62
C SER A 76 1.00 -1.70 -15.57
N GLU A 77 1.01 -0.39 -15.85
CA GLU A 77 2.20 0.44 -15.81
C GLU A 77 1.94 1.73 -15.03
N ILE A 78 2.89 2.12 -14.20
CA ILE A 78 3.00 3.46 -13.65
C ILE A 78 4.02 4.20 -14.53
N PRO A 79 3.61 5.25 -15.26
CA PRO A 79 4.52 6.00 -16.12
C PRO A 79 5.71 6.55 -15.37
N SER A 80 6.81 6.79 -16.08
CA SER A 80 8.04 7.33 -15.51
C SER A 80 7.78 8.54 -14.62
N SER A 81 8.22 8.46 -13.40
CA SER A 81 8.06 9.49 -12.37
C SER A 81 9.23 9.46 -11.40
N ASP A 82 9.41 10.55 -10.67
CA ASP A 82 10.50 10.72 -9.70
C ASP A 82 10.31 9.87 -8.44
N TYR A 83 11.40 9.35 -7.92
CA TYR A 83 11.49 8.65 -6.64
C TYR A 83 12.61 9.30 -5.84
N ASP A 84 12.22 10.24 -4.96
CA ASP A 84 13.15 11.10 -4.24
C ASP A 84 13.89 10.41 -3.11
N THR A 85 15.07 10.95 -2.79
CA THR A 85 15.89 10.49 -1.65
C THR A 85 15.13 10.55 -0.34
N LEU A 86 15.24 9.48 0.46
CA LEU A 86 14.64 9.31 1.80
C LEU A 86 13.11 9.36 1.82
N ASN A 87 12.47 9.34 0.65
CA ASN A 87 11.02 9.20 0.56
C ASN A 87 10.59 7.74 0.53
N PHE A 88 9.37 7.52 0.99
CA PHE A 88 8.71 6.22 1.07
C PHE A 88 7.56 6.17 0.09
N TYR A 89 7.46 5.09 -0.66
CA TYR A 89 6.40 4.89 -1.64
C TYR A 89 5.76 3.52 -1.49
N THR A 90 4.45 3.48 -1.62
CA THR A 90 3.68 2.25 -1.75
C THR A 90 3.21 2.12 -3.20
N LEU A 91 3.57 1.01 -3.85
CA LEU A 91 3.07 0.65 -5.17
C LEU A 91 2.00 -0.42 -5.02
N ILE A 92 0.81 -0.17 -5.55
CA ILE A 92 -0.33 -1.09 -5.43
C ILE A 92 -0.76 -1.53 -6.83
N LEU A 93 -0.81 -2.84 -7.05
CA LEU A 93 -1.51 -3.45 -8.18
C LEU A 93 -2.86 -3.97 -7.70
N TYR A 94 -3.94 -3.63 -8.40
CA TYR A 94 -5.31 -4.07 -8.06
C TYR A 94 -6.17 -4.23 -9.32
N ASN A 95 -7.26 -4.98 -9.23
CA ASN A 95 -8.19 -5.10 -10.35
C ASN A 95 -9.09 -3.87 -10.45
N THR A 96 -9.44 -3.47 -11.66
CA THR A 96 -10.47 -2.45 -11.92
C THR A 96 -11.85 -2.96 -11.52
N ALA A 97 -12.83 -2.07 -11.43
CA ALA A 97 -14.22 -2.44 -11.17
C ALA A 97 -14.70 -3.51 -12.18
N GLY A 98 -15.33 -4.57 -11.67
CA GLY A 98 -15.71 -5.74 -12.46
C GLY A 98 -14.57 -6.70 -12.78
N GLY A 99 -13.34 -6.45 -12.34
CA GLY A 99 -12.21 -7.38 -12.45
C GLY A 99 -11.63 -7.57 -13.86
N ALA A 100 -12.09 -6.80 -14.85
CA ALA A 100 -11.75 -7.04 -16.27
C ALA A 100 -10.26 -6.78 -16.60
N SER A 101 -9.59 -5.91 -15.85
CA SER A 101 -8.19 -5.56 -16.04
C SER A 101 -7.52 -5.24 -14.70
N ALA A 102 -6.19 -5.12 -14.72
CA ALA A 102 -5.43 -4.62 -13.59
C ALA A 102 -5.08 -3.15 -13.78
N GLN A 103 -4.89 -2.45 -12.66
CA GLN A 103 -4.46 -1.07 -12.59
C GLN A 103 -3.44 -0.94 -11.47
N SER A 104 -2.49 -0.03 -11.62
CA SER A 104 -1.49 0.25 -10.60
C SER A 104 -1.48 1.71 -10.19
N VAL A 105 -1.04 1.98 -8.97
CA VAL A 105 -0.90 3.32 -8.42
C VAL A 105 0.37 3.44 -7.59
N LYS A 106 1.04 4.59 -7.70
CA LYS A 106 2.12 5.02 -6.81
C LYS A 106 1.57 5.96 -5.75
N ILE A 107 1.85 5.68 -4.50
CA ILE A 107 1.44 6.49 -3.36
C ILE A 107 2.68 6.94 -2.61
N TRP A 108 2.83 8.23 -2.41
CA TRP A 108 3.83 8.77 -1.50
C TRP A 108 3.37 8.60 -0.06
N ASP A 109 4.17 7.91 0.73
CA ASP A 109 3.92 7.66 2.14
C ASP A 109 4.48 8.82 2.98
N ASN A 110 3.73 9.91 3.06
CA ASN A 110 4.14 11.07 3.85
C ASN A 110 3.94 10.82 5.35
N PHE A 111 5.02 10.48 6.04
CA PHE A 111 5.01 10.26 7.48
C PHE A 111 5.16 11.54 8.30
N SER A 112 5.50 12.67 7.69
CA SER A 112 5.66 13.93 8.41
C SER A 112 4.35 14.49 8.96
N THR A 113 3.21 14.04 8.43
CA THR A 113 1.87 14.46 8.84
C THR A 113 1.23 13.54 9.88
N LEU A 114 1.93 12.51 10.34
CA LEU A 114 1.40 11.59 11.33
C LEU A 114 1.19 12.28 12.67
N SER A 115 0.07 11.96 13.33
CA SER A 115 -0.18 12.38 14.70
C SER A 115 0.78 11.65 15.64
N SER A 116 1.48 12.38 16.48
CA SER A 116 2.37 11.83 17.51
C SER A 116 1.64 11.33 18.76
N ILE A 117 0.37 11.70 18.92
CA ILE A 117 -0.45 11.36 20.09
C ILE A 117 -1.59 10.39 19.77
N ASN A 118 -1.96 10.25 18.50
CA ASN A 118 -3.02 9.36 18.02
C ASN A 118 -2.44 8.22 17.21
N ALA A 119 -3.18 7.14 17.05
CA ALA A 119 -2.90 6.14 16.03
C ALA A 119 -3.21 6.72 14.65
N ASN A 120 -2.51 6.25 13.64
CA ASN A 120 -2.70 6.70 12.27
C ASN A 120 -3.07 5.49 11.39
N TYR A 121 -4.07 5.65 10.53
CA TYR A 121 -4.51 4.63 9.59
C TYR A 121 -4.75 5.23 8.22
N ARG A 122 -4.76 4.40 7.19
CA ARG A 122 -5.33 4.72 5.89
C ARG A 122 -6.02 3.50 5.30
N PHE A 123 -6.98 3.76 4.44
CA PHE A 123 -7.88 2.74 3.91
C PHE A 123 -8.00 2.87 2.39
N PHE A 124 -7.84 1.74 1.71
CA PHE A 124 -8.03 1.60 0.27
C PHE A 124 -9.15 0.60 -0.01
N ASN A 125 -10.14 1.00 -0.81
CA ASN A 125 -11.07 0.06 -1.40
C ASN A 125 -10.40 -0.53 -2.65
N LEU A 126 -9.96 -1.78 -2.58
CA LEU A 126 -9.32 -2.51 -3.69
C LEU A 126 -10.19 -3.66 -4.19
N SER A 127 -11.48 -3.68 -3.79
CA SER A 127 -12.44 -4.70 -4.19
C SER A 127 -13.05 -4.38 -5.55
N PRO A 128 -12.82 -5.21 -6.57
CA PRO A 128 -13.41 -4.98 -7.88
C PRO A 128 -14.92 -5.28 -7.95
N ASP A 129 -15.43 -6.05 -7.00
CA ASP A 129 -16.80 -6.55 -6.98
C ASP A 129 -17.77 -5.67 -6.18
N GLU A 130 -17.22 -4.76 -5.38
CA GLU A 130 -18.02 -3.86 -4.53
C GLU A 130 -17.97 -2.43 -5.06
N PRO A 131 -19.14 -1.77 -5.22
CA PRO A 131 -19.15 -0.43 -5.79
C PRO A 131 -18.50 0.60 -4.85
N ASN A 132 -19.16 0.94 -3.76
CA ASN A 132 -18.67 1.86 -2.76
C ASN A 132 -18.84 1.25 -1.38
N VAL A 133 -17.93 1.58 -0.47
CA VAL A 133 -17.88 0.97 0.86
C VAL A 133 -17.68 2.02 1.95
N ASP A 134 -18.13 1.67 3.14
CA ASP A 134 -17.93 2.40 4.38
C ASP A 134 -17.02 1.60 5.31
N LEU A 135 -16.00 2.26 5.86
CA LEU A 135 -15.11 1.69 6.89
C LEU A 135 -15.60 2.08 8.28
N TYR A 136 -15.71 1.10 9.15
CA TYR A 136 -16.05 1.27 10.56
C TYR A 136 -14.91 0.83 11.46
N LEU A 137 -14.59 1.66 12.44
CA LEU A 137 -13.81 1.30 13.62
C LEU A 137 -14.78 1.16 14.80
N ASN A 138 -14.92 -0.06 15.30
CA ASN A 138 -16.05 -0.44 16.17
C ASN A 138 -17.39 -0.16 15.45
N ASN A 139 -18.26 0.63 16.03
CA ASN A 139 -19.53 1.03 15.44
C ASN A 139 -19.51 2.44 14.82
N THR A 140 -18.33 3.07 14.75
CA THR A 140 -18.18 4.44 14.25
C THR A 140 -17.69 4.39 12.80
N ILE A 141 -18.42 5.04 11.89
CA ILE A 141 -17.98 5.23 10.51
C ILE A 141 -16.82 6.24 10.50
N VAL A 142 -15.70 5.83 9.92
CA VAL A 142 -14.47 6.65 9.86
C VAL A 142 -14.05 6.98 8.44
N SER A 143 -14.60 6.28 7.45
CA SER A 143 -14.42 6.59 6.03
C SER A 143 -15.67 6.13 5.29
N SER A 144 -16.34 7.04 4.59
CA SER A 144 -17.62 6.76 3.93
C SER A 144 -17.52 6.82 2.42
N ASN A 145 -18.37 6.05 1.76
CA ASN A 145 -18.61 6.07 0.32
C ASN A 145 -17.33 5.94 -0.53
N ARG A 146 -16.40 5.08 -0.10
CA ARG A 146 -15.10 4.91 -0.76
C ARG A 146 -15.25 4.03 -1.99
N ALA A 147 -15.02 4.62 -3.16
CA ALA A 147 -14.99 3.93 -4.44
C ALA A 147 -13.60 3.35 -4.74
N ILE A 148 -13.53 2.32 -5.58
CA ILE A 148 -12.26 1.79 -6.07
C ILE A 148 -11.48 2.85 -6.89
N ALA A 149 -12.20 3.72 -7.60
CA ALA A 149 -11.63 4.81 -8.39
C ALA A 149 -10.90 5.87 -7.55
N ASP A 150 -11.22 6.01 -6.26
CA ASP A 150 -10.58 6.98 -5.36
C ASP A 150 -9.08 6.72 -5.23
N ASN A 151 -8.65 5.48 -5.38
CA ASN A 151 -7.25 5.11 -5.21
C ASN A 151 -6.33 5.76 -6.25
N ALA A 152 -6.83 5.99 -7.46
CA ALA A 152 -6.06 6.59 -8.56
C ALA A 152 -6.28 8.09 -8.71
N SER A 153 -7.44 8.60 -8.29
CA SER A 153 -7.90 9.95 -8.63
C SER A 153 -7.88 10.96 -7.49
N ASN A 154 -7.78 10.50 -6.23
CA ASN A 154 -7.94 11.40 -5.09
C ASN A 154 -6.83 11.23 -4.05
N THR A 155 -5.86 12.16 -4.07
CA THR A 155 -4.73 12.18 -3.14
C THR A 155 -5.13 12.32 -1.66
N LEU A 156 -6.31 12.88 -1.37
CA LEU A 156 -6.81 13.01 0.01
C LEU A 156 -7.04 11.64 0.66
N TYR A 157 -7.45 10.65 -0.14
CA TYR A 157 -7.69 9.29 0.35
C TYR A 157 -6.39 8.48 0.54
N ASN A 158 -5.28 8.98 0.02
CA ASN A 158 -3.96 8.37 0.17
C ASN A 158 -3.25 8.82 1.46
N ALA A 159 -3.74 9.87 2.12
CA ALA A 159 -3.17 10.37 3.36
C ALA A 159 -3.56 9.52 4.57
N PHE A 160 -2.65 9.43 5.54
CA PHE A 160 -2.97 8.84 6.83
C PHE A 160 -3.97 9.72 7.60
N GLN A 161 -4.92 9.08 8.25
CA GLN A 161 -5.92 9.72 9.09
C GLN A 161 -5.68 9.37 10.56
N PRO A 162 -5.76 10.33 11.48
CA PRO A 162 -5.62 10.05 12.90
C PRO A 162 -6.89 9.44 13.48
N THR A 163 -6.72 8.53 14.44
CA THR A 163 -7.80 8.03 15.31
C THR A 163 -7.29 7.87 16.73
N ALA A 164 -8.16 7.92 17.73
CA ALA A 164 -7.75 7.71 19.11
C ALA A 164 -7.03 6.37 19.26
N GLN A 165 -6.09 6.28 20.20
CA GLN A 165 -5.47 5.01 20.54
C GLN A 165 -6.52 4.07 21.16
N GLY A 166 -6.43 2.79 20.89
CA GLY A 166 -7.38 1.82 21.42
C GLY A 166 -7.35 0.50 20.66
N THR A 167 -8.24 -0.40 21.03
CA THR A 167 -8.44 -1.65 20.32
C THR A 167 -9.76 -1.58 19.56
N TYR A 168 -9.71 -1.86 18.26
CA TYR A 168 -10.83 -1.68 17.35
C TYR A 168 -11.20 -2.97 16.64
N SER A 169 -12.51 -3.26 16.59
CA SER A 169 -13.06 -4.11 15.55
C SER A 169 -13.12 -3.31 14.25
N ILE A 170 -12.71 -3.94 13.15
CA ILE A 170 -12.71 -3.27 11.83
C ILE A 170 -13.73 -3.98 10.96
N THR A 171 -14.68 -3.20 10.45
CA THR A 171 -15.77 -3.70 9.61
C THR A 171 -15.89 -2.82 8.37
N VAL A 172 -16.08 -3.45 7.22
CA VAL A 172 -16.41 -2.79 5.96
C VAL A 172 -17.83 -3.17 5.58
N LYS A 173 -18.65 -2.17 5.28
CA LYS A 173 -20.03 -2.33 4.82
C LYS A 173 -20.22 -1.73 3.44
N SER A 174 -21.25 -2.16 2.73
CA SER A 174 -21.72 -1.45 1.52
C SER A 174 -22.14 -0.03 1.89
N ALA A 175 -21.71 0.95 1.11
CA ALA A 175 -21.93 2.36 1.42
C ALA A 175 -23.41 2.69 1.66
N GLY A 176 -23.70 3.33 2.79
CA GLY A 176 -25.04 3.71 3.18
C GLY A 176 -25.98 2.55 3.53
N LYS A 177 -25.45 1.35 3.74
CA LYS A 177 -26.23 0.15 4.07
C LYS A 177 -25.64 -0.57 5.28
N ASP A 178 -26.47 -1.35 5.97
CA ASP A 178 -26.01 -2.22 7.07
C ASP A 178 -25.41 -3.57 6.61
N SER A 179 -25.30 -3.77 5.29
CA SER A 179 -24.74 -5.00 4.73
C SER A 179 -23.24 -5.07 4.98
N VAL A 180 -22.84 -5.98 5.84
CA VAL A 180 -21.41 -6.25 6.14
C VAL A 180 -20.78 -7.02 4.98
N ILE A 181 -19.69 -6.47 4.43
CA ILE A 181 -18.90 -7.08 3.35
C ILE A 181 -17.72 -7.86 3.95
N ALA A 182 -17.03 -7.24 4.90
CA ALA A 182 -15.88 -7.85 5.54
C ALA A 182 -15.72 -7.37 6.99
N THR A 183 -15.20 -8.25 7.83
CA THR A 183 -14.84 -7.92 9.22
C THR A 183 -13.53 -8.60 9.56
N LEU A 184 -12.64 -7.91 10.26
CA LEU A 184 -11.48 -8.56 10.86
C LEU A 184 -11.94 -9.42 12.03
N THR A 185 -11.53 -10.68 12.02
CA THR A 185 -11.90 -11.68 13.05
C THR A 185 -11.30 -11.38 14.42
N GLN A 186 -10.20 -10.63 14.46
CA GLN A 186 -9.52 -10.23 15.68
C GLN A 186 -9.47 -8.70 15.80
N PRO A 187 -9.78 -8.15 16.97
CA PRO A 187 -9.59 -6.73 17.22
C PRO A 187 -8.15 -6.29 17.01
N VAL A 188 -7.97 -5.08 16.53
CA VAL A 188 -6.67 -4.51 16.17
C VAL A 188 -6.27 -3.46 17.18
N PRO A 189 -5.16 -3.64 17.91
CA PRO A 189 -4.61 -2.58 18.73
C PRO A 189 -4.00 -1.49 17.84
N MET A 190 -4.53 -0.28 17.97
CA MET A 190 -4.04 0.92 17.32
C MET A 190 -3.37 1.80 18.38
N THR A 191 -2.09 1.99 18.27
CA THR A 191 -1.29 2.80 19.21
C THR A 191 -0.59 3.92 18.46
N ASN A 192 -0.32 5.05 19.15
CA ASN A 192 0.67 5.97 18.64
C ASN A 192 2.01 5.23 18.63
N GLY A 193 2.69 5.21 17.56
CA GLY A 193 3.98 4.53 17.50
C GLY A 193 4.89 5.30 16.58
N GLU A 194 6.17 5.30 16.94
CA GLU A 194 7.23 5.33 15.96
C GLU A 194 6.82 4.43 14.79
N PRO A 195 7.14 4.76 13.54
CA PRO A 195 6.80 3.94 12.38
C PRO A 195 7.44 2.56 12.51
N ARG A 196 6.85 1.73 13.35
CA ARG A 196 7.12 0.29 13.32
C ARG A 196 6.32 -0.23 12.16
N GLU A 197 7.03 -0.72 11.17
CA GLU A 197 6.48 -1.42 10.04
C GLU A 197 5.57 -2.56 10.51
N ARG A 198 4.30 -2.24 10.69
CA ARG A 198 3.29 -3.28 10.82
C ARG A 198 2.76 -3.56 9.43
N PRO A 199 2.78 -4.81 9.01
CA PRO A 199 2.32 -5.19 7.68
C PRO A 199 0.90 -4.66 7.46
N ALA A 200 0.64 -4.20 6.24
CA ALA A 200 -0.72 -3.99 5.79
C ALA A 200 -1.50 -5.29 6.03
N ARG A 201 -2.69 -5.21 6.60
CA ARG A 201 -3.57 -6.36 6.72
C ARG A 201 -4.61 -6.28 5.62
N SER A 202 -4.73 -7.33 4.84
CA SER A 202 -5.81 -7.49 3.88
C SER A 202 -7.03 -8.08 4.57
N LEU A 203 -8.18 -7.44 4.38
CA LEU A 203 -9.48 -8.00 4.75
C LEU A 203 -9.95 -8.86 3.57
N ALA A 204 -9.93 -10.16 3.73
CA ALA A 204 -10.45 -11.09 2.75
C ALA A 204 -11.83 -11.59 3.19
N GLY A 205 -12.86 -11.08 2.53
CA GLY A 205 -14.14 -11.80 2.42
C GLY A 205 -14.11 -12.67 1.16
N SER A 206 -15.11 -13.54 0.95
CA SER A 206 -15.11 -14.50 -0.16
C SER A 206 -14.99 -13.89 -1.56
N ARG A 207 -15.15 -12.58 -1.71
CA ARG A 207 -14.98 -11.81 -2.96
C ARG A 207 -14.43 -10.40 -2.77
N ALA A 208 -14.41 -9.85 -1.54
CA ALA A 208 -14.00 -8.47 -1.27
C ALA A 208 -12.57 -8.39 -0.73
N ARG A 209 -11.80 -7.46 -1.24
CA ARG A 209 -10.40 -7.21 -0.83
C ARG A 209 -10.24 -5.76 -0.40
N PHE A 210 -9.84 -5.55 0.84
CA PHE A 210 -9.57 -4.24 1.41
C PHE A 210 -8.19 -4.23 2.02
N ASN A 211 -7.43 -3.19 1.75
CA ASN A 211 -6.13 -2.99 2.35
C ASN A 211 -6.17 -1.78 3.27
N TRP A 212 -5.62 -1.92 4.45
CA TRP A 212 -5.48 -0.86 5.41
C TRP A 212 -4.12 -0.95 6.10
N ARG A 213 -3.52 0.20 6.35
CA ARG A 213 -2.26 0.31 7.10
C ARG A 213 -2.48 1.07 8.38
N ILE A 214 -1.85 0.59 9.43
CA ILE A 214 -1.70 1.29 10.71
C ILE A 214 -0.22 1.62 10.85
N LYS A 215 0.06 2.82 11.21
CA LYS A 215 1.36 3.28 11.67
C LYS A 215 1.23 4.03 12.97
#